data_ed83cdbb66802b62f97a49f4b791566c
#
_entry.id   ed83cdbb66802b62f97a49f4b791566c
#
_cell.length_a   1.000
_cell.length_b   1.000
_cell.length_c   1.000
_cell.angle_alpha   90.00
_cell.angle_beta   90.00
_cell.angle_gamma   90.00
#
_symmetry.space_group_name_H-M   'P 1'
#
loop_
_entity.id
_entity.type
_entity.pdbx_description
1 polymer ?
#
loop_
_entity_poly.entity_id
_entity_poly.type
_entity_poly.pdbx_seq_one_letter_code
_entity_poly.pdbx_strand_id
1 'polypeptide(L)'
;MAGDCYQANGNFIISQMNDKTFKLCHGVAILATDGRPFGHAWIEKGNLVMDFSNGKNKALHKKKYYELGKIPVKGHKVYKYTPKEAAMRMVKTKHWGPWESKPPR
;
A
#
# COMPACT_ATOMS: atom_id res chain seq x y z
N MET A 1 9.16 -12.42 6.04
CA MET A 1 9.96 -11.24 6.06
C MET A 1 9.26 -10.06 5.43
N ALA A 2 9.41 -8.94 6.05
CA ALA A 2 8.84 -7.75 5.47
C ALA A 2 9.45 -7.55 4.11
N GLY A 3 8.64 -7.52 3.13
CA GLY A 3 9.14 -7.31 1.81
C GLY A 3 9.42 -5.85 1.55
N ASP A 4 9.46 -5.56 0.31
CA ASP A 4 9.73 -4.24 -0.22
C ASP A 4 8.45 -3.51 -0.62
N CYS A 5 7.34 -3.79 0.06
CA CYS A 5 6.03 -3.32 -0.38
C CYS A 5 5.96 -1.79 -0.52
N TYR A 6 6.57 -1.05 0.39
CA TYR A 6 6.57 0.42 0.28
C TYR A 6 7.37 0.87 -0.94
N GLN A 7 8.55 0.33 -1.13
CA GLN A 7 9.41 0.72 -2.24
C GLN A 7 8.83 0.25 -3.58
N ALA A 8 8.43 -1.01 -3.67
CA ALA A 8 7.93 -1.56 -4.92
C ALA A 8 6.68 -0.85 -5.40
N ASN A 9 5.71 -0.66 -4.49
CA ASN A 9 4.47 0.01 -4.85
C ASN A 9 4.68 1.52 -5.01
N GLY A 10 5.62 2.09 -4.26
CA GLY A 10 6.00 3.48 -4.43
C GLY A 10 6.61 3.74 -5.80
N ASN A 11 7.49 2.86 -6.26
CA ASN A 11 8.05 2.98 -7.60
C ASN A 11 6.95 2.92 -8.67
N PHE A 12 6.00 2.02 -8.50
CA PHE A 12 4.92 1.91 -9.46
C PHE A 12 4.08 3.18 -9.53
N ILE A 13 3.71 3.74 -8.35
CA ILE A 13 2.83 4.92 -8.34
C ILE A 13 3.51 6.12 -9.01
N ILE A 14 4.83 6.26 -8.85
CA ILE A 14 5.56 7.34 -9.49
C ILE A 14 5.49 7.21 -11.00
N SER A 15 5.51 5.99 -11.54
CA SER A 15 5.43 5.77 -12.97
C SER A 15 4.07 6.18 -13.55
N GLN A 16 3.08 6.44 -12.68
CA GLN A 16 1.72 6.79 -13.10
C GLN A 16 1.39 8.25 -12.76
N MET A 17 2.36 9.14 -12.84
CA MET A 17 2.21 10.53 -12.40
C MET A 17 1.05 11.28 -13.06
N ASN A 18 0.70 10.91 -14.27
CA ASN A 18 -0.36 11.59 -15.01
C ASN A 18 -1.73 10.93 -14.88
N ASP A 19 -1.83 9.90 -14.04
CA ASP A 19 -3.09 9.17 -13.89
C ASP A 19 -3.50 9.13 -12.41
N LYS A 20 -4.28 10.13 -12.02
CA LYS A 20 -4.73 10.26 -10.63
C LYS A 20 -5.77 9.23 -10.21
N THR A 21 -6.18 8.34 -11.11
CA THR A 21 -7.07 7.24 -10.74
C THR A 21 -6.34 6.14 -9.99
N PHE A 22 -5.01 6.06 -10.15
CA PHE A 22 -4.20 5.18 -9.31
C PHE A 22 -4.01 5.81 -7.93
N LYS A 23 -4.06 4.97 -6.89
CA LYS A 23 -3.80 5.41 -5.52
C LYS A 23 -2.76 4.49 -4.89
N LEU A 24 -1.79 5.08 -4.23
CA LEU A 24 -0.89 4.35 -3.34
C LEU A 24 -1.56 4.30 -1.98
N CYS A 25 -1.68 3.10 -1.42
CA CYS A 25 -2.36 2.91 -0.14
C CYS A 25 -1.39 2.42 0.92
N HIS A 26 -1.47 3.01 2.10
CA HIS A 26 -0.74 2.56 3.29
C HIS A 26 -1.75 2.18 4.37
N GLY A 27 -1.59 1.00 4.93
CA GLY A 27 -2.49 0.54 5.97
C GLY A 27 -1.86 -0.57 6.78
N VAL A 28 -2.70 -1.26 7.54
CA VAL A 28 -2.26 -2.37 8.37
C VAL A 28 -2.92 -3.64 7.86
N ALA A 29 -2.13 -4.68 7.67
CA ALA A 29 -2.62 -6.00 7.30
C ALA A 29 -2.24 -6.98 8.40
N ILE A 30 -2.81 -8.18 8.35
CA ILE A 30 -2.54 -9.20 9.35
C ILE A 30 -1.77 -10.34 8.69
N LEU A 31 -0.65 -10.73 9.29
CA LEU A 31 0.14 -11.84 8.78
C LEU A 31 -0.65 -13.14 8.90
N ALA A 32 -0.65 -13.92 7.82
CA ALA A 32 -1.37 -15.18 7.79
C ALA A 32 -0.73 -16.24 8.69
N THR A 33 0.57 -16.11 8.92
CA THR A 33 1.32 -17.13 9.66
C THR A 33 1.11 -17.06 11.16
N ASP A 34 1.04 -15.86 11.74
CA ASP A 34 0.97 -15.72 13.20
C ASP A 34 -0.08 -14.70 13.66
N GLY A 35 -0.84 -14.16 12.75
CA GLY A 35 -1.91 -13.24 13.10
C GLY A 35 -1.46 -11.86 13.57
N ARG A 36 -0.18 -11.52 13.44
CA ARG A 36 0.30 -10.22 13.89
C ARG A 36 0.03 -9.14 12.87
N PRO A 37 -0.38 -7.95 13.32
CA PRO A 37 -0.54 -6.83 12.39
C PRO A 37 0.80 -6.29 11.92
N PHE A 38 0.84 -5.80 10.70
CA PHE A 38 2.05 -5.20 10.15
C PHE A 38 1.67 -4.10 9.15
N GLY A 39 2.58 -3.13 8.99
CA GLY A 39 2.40 -2.08 8.00
C GLY A 39 2.54 -2.61 6.59
N HIS A 40 1.68 -2.16 5.69
CA HIS A 40 1.64 -2.68 4.33
C HIS A 40 1.26 -1.58 3.35
N ALA A 41 1.78 -1.68 2.13
CA ALA A 41 1.46 -0.76 1.05
C ALA A 41 0.97 -1.55 -0.16
N TRP A 42 0.06 -0.95 -0.92
CA TRP A 42 -0.46 -1.54 -2.15
C TRP A 42 -0.99 -0.44 -3.05
N ILE A 43 -1.41 -0.83 -4.26
CA ILE A 43 -1.95 0.09 -5.25
C ILE A 43 -3.43 -0.22 -5.46
N GLU A 44 -4.24 0.81 -5.55
CA GLU A 44 -5.65 0.66 -5.92
C GLU A 44 -5.95 1.46 -7.19
N LYS A 45 -6.76 0.87 -8.05
CA LYS A 45 -7.34 1.58 -9.20
C LYS A 45 -8.78 1.08 -9.37
N GLY A 46 -9.75 1.96 -9.05
CA GLY A 46 -11.15 1.54 -9.03
C GLY A 46 -11.36 0.41 -8.04
N ASN A 47 -11.87 -0.71 -8.51
CA ASN A 47 -12.11 -1.88 -7.68
C ASN A 47 -10.99 -2.91 -7.73
N LEU A 48 -9.87 -2.57 -8.37
CA LEU A 48 -8.72 -3.46 -8.45
C LEU A 48 -7.64 -3.02 -7.49
N VAL A 49 -6.99 -4.01 -6.88
CA VAL A 49 -5.79 -3.81 -6.07
C VAL A 49 -4.64 -4.51 -6.77
N MET A 50 -3.53 -3.81 -6.87
CA MET A 50 -2.29 -4.38 -7.42
C MET A 50 -1.22 -4.31 -6.34
N ASP A 51 -0.40 -5.34 -6.27
CA ASP A 51 0.67 -5.40 -5.29
C ASP A 51 1.91 -5.94 -5.99
N PHE A 52 2.95 -5.12 -6.00
CA PHE A 52 4.20 -5.43 -6.69
C PHE A 52 5.31 -5.85 -5.73
N SER A 53 4.98 -6.05 -4.46
CA SER A 53 5.99 -6.41 -3.47
C SER A 53 6.61 -7.77 -3.77
N ASN A 54 7.86 -7.93 -3.39
CA ASN A 54 8.63 -9.16 -3.55
C ASN A 54 8.73 -9.62 -5.01
N GLY A 55 8.74 -8.67 -5.95
CA GLY A 55 8.85 -8.98 -7.37
C GLY A 55 7.58 -9.57 -7.97
N LYS A 56 6.49 -9.57 -7.23
CA LYS A 56 5.22 -10.10 -7.72
C LYS A 56 4.47 -9.05 -8.51
N ASN A 57 3.58 -9.54 -9.36
CA ASN A 57 2.68 -8.68 -10.11
C ASN A 57 1.28 -9.25 -9.93
N LYS A 58 0.70 -8.93 -8.78
CA LYS A 58 -0.56 -9.52 -8.36
C LYS A 58 -1.68 -8.49 -8.50
N ALA A 59 -2.78 -8.89 -9.10
CA ALA A 59 -3.96 -8.04 -9.21
C ALA A 59 -5.18 -8.83 -8.73
N LEU A 60 -5.96 -8.22 -7.85
CA LEU A 60 -7.14 -8.85 -7.28
C LEU A 60 -8.25 -7.81 -7.16
N HIS A 61 -9.49 -8.28 -7.11
CA HIS A 61 -10.59 -7.40 -6.75
C HIS A 61 -10.36 -6.88 -5.32
N LYS A 62 -10.67 -5.62 -5.11
CA LYS A 62 -10.42 -4.92 -3.85
C LYS A 62 -10.98 -5.67 -2.65
N LYS A 63 -12.22 -6.13 -2.73
CA LYS A 63 -12.86 -6.86 -1.65
C LYS A 63 -12.07 -8.12 -1.30
N LYS A 64 -11.64 -8.85 -2.32
CA LYS A 64 -10.87 -10.08 -2.11
C LYS A 64 -9.52 -9.79 -1.47
N TYR A 65 -8.86 -8.73 -1.93
CA TYR A 65 -7.57 -8.36 -1.38
C TYR A 65 -7.66 -8.01 0.11
N TYR A 66 -8.68 -7.22 0.46
CA TYR A 66 -8.88 -6.82 1.86
C TYR A 66 -9.21 -8.03 2.75
N GLU A 67 -9.96 -8.99 2.22
CA GLU A 67 -10.25 -10.22 2.96
C GLU A 67 -8.99 -11.05 3.19
N LEU A 68 -8.20 -11.25 2.13
CA LEU A 68 -7.00 -12.07 2.23
C LEU A 68 -5.96 -11.46 3.17
N GLY A 69 -5.80 -10.15 3.11
CA GLY A 69 -4.86 -9.45 3.98
C GLY A 69 -5.41 -9.16 5.35
N LYS A 70 -6.68 -9.47 5.58
CA LYS A 70 -7.36 -9.13 6.83
C LYS A 70 -7.15 -7.67 7.20
N ILE A 71 -7.29 -6.80 6.20
CA ILE A 71 -7.09 -5.37 6.38
C ILE A 71 -8.32 -4.83 7.09
N PRO A 72 -8.17 -4.36 8.33
CA PRO A 72 -9.34 -3.91 9.10
C PRO A 72 -9.87 -2.60 8.54
N VAL A 73 -11.20 -2.51 8.46
CA VAL A 73 -11.85 -1.26 8.08
C VAL A 73 -12.17 -0.42 9.31
N LYS A 74 -12.03 -0.99 10.51
CA LYS A 74 -12.22 -0.30 11.77
C LYS A 74 -10.97 -0.40 12.60
N GLY A 75 -10.65 0.67 13.34
CA GLY A 75 -9.51 0.69 14.22
C GLY A 75 -8.20 1.08 13.56
N HIS A 76 -8.08 0.91 12.27
CA HIS A 76 -6.89 1.29 11.52
C HIS A 76 -7.33 1.98 10.24
N LYS A 77 -6.75 3.13 9.99
CA LYS A 77 -7.09 3.91 8.81
C LYS A 77 -6.22 3.49 7.64
N VAL A 78 -6.81 3.43 6.46
CA VAL A 78 -6.06 3.26 5.21
C VAL A 78 -5.85 4.65 4.62
N TYR A 79 -4.58 5.01 4.40
CA TYR A 79 -4.22 6.29 3.81
C TYR A 79 -3.99 6.11 2.33
N LYS A 80 -4.62 6.95 1.51
CA LYS A 80 -4.55 6.84 0.06
C LYS A 80 -3.95 8.10 -0.53
N TYR A 81 -2.97 7.91 -1.41
CA TYR A 81 -2.24 9.01 -2.03
C TYR A 81 -2.34 8.93 -3.55
N THR A 82 -2.60 10.07 -4.19
CA THR A 82 -2.46 10.16 -5.64
C THR A 82 -0.98 10.06 -6.01
N PRO A 83 -0.65 9.79 -7.28
CA PRO A 83 0.75 9.75 -7.69
C PRO A 83 1.51 11.02 -7.32
N LYS A 84 0.91 12.18 -7.53
CA LYS A 84 1.58 13.45 -7.19
C LYS A 84 1.76 13.60 -5.69
N GLU A 85 0.75 13.26 -4.90
CA GLU A 85 0.86 13.32 -3.44
C GLU A 85 1.95 12.39 -2.93
N ALA A 86 2.00 11.17 -3.48
CA ALA A 86 3.03 10.21 -3.09
C ALA A 86 4.42 10.72 -3.43
N ALA A 87 4.59 11.28 -4.64
CA ALA A 87 5.87 11.83 -5.05
C ALA A 87 6.32 12.96 -4.12
N MET A 88 5.39 13.84 -3.75
CA MET A 88 5.71 14.93 -2.83
C MET A 88 6.15 14.41 -1.47
N ARG A 89 5.48 13.38 -0.95
CA ARG A 89 5.87 12.77 0.33
C ARG A 89 7.26 12.15 0.25
N MET A 90 7.56 11.48 -0.85
CA MET A 90 8.88 10.87 -1.05
C MET A 90 9.99 11.91 -1.07
N VAL A 91 9.77 13.00 -1.78
CA VAL A 91 10.77 14.10 -1.85
C VAL A 91 10.94 14.74 -0.48
N LYS A 92 9.83 15.01 0.21
CA LYS A 92 9.87 15.70 1.49
C LYS A 92 10.48 14.84 2.60
N THR A 93 10.13 13.57 2.64
CA THR A 93 10.58 12.69 3.72
C THR A 93 11.83 11.90 3.38
N LYS A 94 12.14 11.78 2.10
CA LYS A 94 13.28 11.02 1.58
C LYS A 94 13.17 9.53 1.90
N HIS A 95 11.95 9.00 2.02
CA HIS A 95 11.73 7.57 2.16
C HIS A 95 10.40 7.17 1.54
N TRP A 96 10.23 5.85 1.36
CA TRP A 96 9.10 5.28 0.65
C TRP A 96 7.82 5.20 1.49
N GLY A 97 7.91 5.47 2.75
CA GLY A 97 6.78 5.36 3.68
C GLY A 97 7.05 4.33 4.76
N PRO A 98 6.14 4.17 5.71
CA PRO A 98 4.87 4.91 5.81
C PRO A 98 5.08 6.35 6.24
N TRP A 99 4.13 7.21 5.89
CA TRP A 99 4.25 8.64 6.23
C TRP A 99 3.26 9.03 7.33
N GLU A 100 1.98 8.68 7.17
CA GLU A 100 0.96 8.95 8.18
C GLU A 100 0.55 7.71 8.97
N SER A 101 0.50 6.55 8.32
CA SER A 101 0.11 5.34 9.04
C SER A 101 1.16 4.99 10.07
N LYS A 102 0.72 4.47 11.21
CA LYS A 102 1.60 4.08 12.31
C LYS A 102 1.47 2.59 12.52
N PRO A 103 2.17 1.79 11.72
CA PRO A 103 2.04 0.35 11.86
C PRO A 103 2.60 -0.12 13.20
N PRO A 104 2.00 -1.13 13.79
CA PRO A 104 2.52 -1.71 15.02
C PRO A 104 3.84 -2.42 14.75
N ARG A 105 4.63 -2.51 15.79
CA ARG A 105 5.94 -3.16 15.70
C ARG A 105 5.90 -4.58 16.20
#